data_149cc14054bd3b1d7123119dc06f7b51
#
_entry.id   149cc14054bd3b1d7123119dc06f7b51
#
_cell.length_a   1.000
_cell.length_b   1.000
_cell.length_c   1.000
_cell.angle_alpha   90.00
_cell.angle_beta   90.00
_cell.angle_gamma   90.00
#
_symmetry.space_group_name_H-M   'P 1'
#
loop_
_entity.id
_entity.type
_entity.pdbx_description
1 polymer ?
#
loop_
_entity_poly.entity_id
_entity_poly.type
_entity_poly.pdbx_seq_one_letter_code
_entity_poly.pdbx_strand_id
1 'polypeptide(L)'
;MRRRSLETALTGATGRIGGRVAARLATKGVPLRLLVRDPDRAPDLPGATPVVAPFADGDAVRAALAGVETAFMVSASEAADRAQQHVTFVEAAAAAGVRHLVYLSFQGASRESTFTFARDHAVTEEAIRASGMAWTFLRDSFYADFMPGLVGDDGIIRGPGGDGRVAVVAQDDIADAAAAVLLDPAAHAGRTYTLTGPAALSFNEIAAIVGEASGRDVCYVDETLDEARASRAGYGAPDWEVAGWISTYTAVAAGEHAEVTGDVEALTGHPATPLREVLAPAG
;
A
#
# COMPACT_ATOMS: atom_id res chain seq x y z
N MET A 1 15.86 -25.61 23.30
CA MET A 1 16.43 -24.89 22.16
C MET A 1 15.63 -23.61 21.96
N ARG A 2 16.21 -22.43 22.26
CA ARG A 2 15.54 -21.15 21.92
C ARG A 2 15.54 -21.09 20.38
N ARG A 3 14.34 -21.07 19.75
CA ARG A 3 14.24 -20.67 18.34
C ARG A 3 14.92 -19.31 18.23
N ARG A 4 15.98 -19.20 17.43
CA ARG A 4 16.49 -17.89 17.03
C ARG A 4 15.29 -17.17 16.43
N SER A 5 14.88 -16.07 17.03
CA SER A 5 13.93 -15.16 16.42
C SER A 5 14.55 -14.71 15.10
N LEU A 6 13.95 -15.15 13.98
CA LEU A 6 14.45 -14.82 12.65
C LEU A 6 14.20 -13.34 12.42
N GLU A 7 15.21 -12.62 11.97
CA GLU A 7 15.13 -11.22 11.66
C GLU A 7 14.23 -11.02 10.43
N THR A 8 13.28 -10.11 10.53
CA THR A 8 12.40 -9.73 9.42
C THR A 8 12.88 -8.41 8.83
N ALA A 9 13.08 -8.36 7.52
CA ALA A 9 13.40 -7.12 6.83
C ALA A 9 12.14 -6.40 6.35
N LEU A 10 12.13 -5.06 6.44
CA LEU A 10 11.02 -4.25 5.96
C LEU A 10 11.53 -3.09 5.10
N THR A 11 10.85 -2.83 3.99
CA THR A 11 10.96 -1.58 3.27
C THR A 11 9.88 -0.60 3.72
N GLY A 12 10.00 0.67 3.36
CA GLY A 12 8.96 1.67 3.63
C GLY A 12 8.75 2.02 5.10
N ALA A 13 9.67 1.66 6.02
CA ALA A 13 9.53 1.91 7.45
C ALA A 13 9.44 3.41 7.82
N THR A 14 9.90 4.31 6.96
CA THR A 14 9.75 5.78 7.10
C THR A 14 8.41 6.30 6.58
N GLY A 15 7.61 5.44 5.96
CA GLY A 15 6.29 5.75 5.42
C GLY A 15 5.15 5.31 6.34
N ARG A 16 3.92 5.58 5.90
CA ARG A 16 2.72 5.39 6.73
C ARG A 16 2.45 3.91 7.04
N ILE A 17 2.43 3.03 6.05
CA ILE A 17 2.15 1.60 6.27
C ILE A 17 3.35 0.88 6.87
N GLY A 18 4.53 0.97 6.24
CA GLY A 18 5.72 0.29 6.71
C GLY A 18 6.12 0.66 8.14
N GLY A 19 5.96 1.94 8.53
CA GLY A 19 6.19 2.41 9.89
C GLY A 19 5.22 1.79 10.90
N ARG A 20 3.92 1.71 10.56
CA ARG A 20 2.91 1.05 11.40
C ARG A 20 3.19 -0.45 11.57
N VAL A 21 3.56 -1.14 10.48
CA VAL A 21 3.93 -2.56 10.52
C VAL A 21 5.17 -2.78 11.38
N ALA A 22 6.21 -1.97 11.18
CA ALA A 22 7.45 -2.05 11.99
C ALA A 22 7.16 -1.86 13.48
N ALA A 23 6.33 -0.88 13.85
CA ALA A 23 5.94 -0.65 15.24
C ALA A 23 5.20 -1.86 15.85
N ARG A 24 4.26 -2.47 15.12
CA ARG A 24 3.52 -3.66 15.55
C ARG A 24 4.43 -4.86 15.78
N LEU A 25 5.35 -5.11 14.87
CA LEU A 25 6.31 -6.21 14.99
C LEU A 25 7.32 -5.97 16.13
N ALA A 26 7.79 -4.74 16.31
CA ALA A 26 8.69 -4.37 17.42
C ALA A 26 8.01 -4.61 18.78
N THR A 27 6.72 -4.29 18.95
CA THR A 27 5.97 -4.59 20.20
C THR A 27 5.84 -6.08 20.47
N LYS A 28 5.94 -6.93 19.44
CA LYS A 28 5.95 -8.40 19.55
C LYS A 28 7.37 -8.96 19.75
N GLY A 29 8.39 -8.09 19.83
CA GLY A 29 9.78 -8.48 20.04
C GLY A 29 10.44 -9.13 18.82
N VAL A 30 9.92 -8.90 17.60
CA VAL A 30 10.52 -9.36 16.35
C VAL A 30 11.74 -8.49 16.03
N PRO A 31 12.95 -9.06 15.84
CA PRO A 31 14.09 -8.30 15.36
C PRO A 31 13.84 -7.80 13.93
N LEU A 32 14.10 -6.52 13.69
CA LEU A 32 13.79 -5.86 12.44
C LEU A 32 15.03 -5.30 11.76
N ARG A 33 15.11 -5.48 10.45
CA ARG A 33 16.03 -4.77 9.57
C ARG A 33 15.23 -3.82 8.69
N LEU A 34 15.42 -2.51 8.90
CA LEU A 34 14.66 -1.49 8.19
C LEU A 34 15.47 -1.02 6.98
N LEU A 35 15.04 -1.41 5.77
CA LEU A 35 15.66 -0.97 4.53
C LEU A 35 15.15 0.43 4.20
N VAL A 36 16.04 1.41 4.27
CA VAL A 36 15.72 2.82 4.12
C VAL A 36 16.65 3.52 3.13
N ARG A 37 16.24 4.66 2.59
CA ARG A 37 17.10 5.52 1.77
C ARG A 37 17.95 6.45 2.64
N ASP A 38 17.39 6.85 3.78
CA ASP A 38 17.99 7.76 4.73
C ASP A 38 17.81 7.19 6.14
N PRO A 39 18.90 6.73 6.80
CA PRO A 39 18.84 6.10 8.11
C PRO A 39 18.40 7.06 9.22
N ASP A 40 18.66 8.37 9.06
CA ASP A 40 18.30 9.37 10.04
C ASP A 40 16.77 9.60 10.15
N ARG A 41 16.03 9.12 9.14
CA ARG A 41 14.57 9.15 9.10
C ARG A 41 13.92 7.84 9.59
N ALA A 42 14.71 6.82 9.88
CA ALA A 42 14.19 5.55 10.37
C ALA A 42 13.54 5.73 11.75
N PRO A 43 12.41 5.06 12.04
CA PRO A 43 11.82 5.11 13.35
C PRO A 43 12.74 4.42 14.37
N ASP A 44 12.90 5.03 15.55
CA ASP A 44 13.60 4.42 16.67
C ASP A 44 12.67 3.39 17.35
N LEU A 45 12.89 2.12 17.06
CA LEU A 45 12.07 1.02 17.55
C LEU A 45 12.95 -0.06 18.23
N PRO A 46 12.48 -0.67 19.33
CA PRO A 46 13.21 -1.73 20.00
C PRO A 46 13.53 -2.91 19.06
N GLY A 47 14.80 -3.28 18.97
CA GLY A 47 15.24 -4.41 18.13
C GLY A 47 15.26 -4.13 16.63
N ALA A 48 15.10 -2.87 16.20
CA ALA A 48 15.19 -2.48 14.80
C ALA A 48 16.57 -1.89 14.47
N THR A 49 17.08 -2.23 13.29
CA THR A 49 18.35 -1.72 12.76
C THR A 49 18.12 -1.14 11.37
N PRO A 50 18.33 0.16 11.14
CA PRO A 50 18.23 0.74 9.80
C PRO A 50 19.46 0.38 8.96
N VAL A 51 19.22 0.08 7.67
CA VAL A 51 20.26 -0.21 6.68
C VAL A 51 19.92 0.53 5.39
N VAL A 52 20.91 1.19 4.80
CA VAL A 52 20.73 1.91 3.53
C VAL A 52 20.64 0.91 2.38
N ALA A 53 19.49 0.87 1.72
CA ALA A 53 19.24 -0.03 0.59
C ALA A 53 18.14 0.56 -0.32
N PRO A 54 18.47 1.50 -1.21
CA PRO A 54 17.51 2.01 -2.18
C PRO A 54 17.13 0.91 -3.19
N PHE A 55 15.87 0.89 -3.63
CA PHE A 55 15.33 -0.16 -4.51
C PHE A 55 16.11 -0.34 -5.82
N ALA A 56 16.63 0.74 -6.39
CA ALA A 56 17.37 0.71 -7.63
C ALA A 56 18.81 0.18 -7.49
N ASP A 57 19.32 0.03 -6.26
CA ASP A 57 20.65 -0.50 -5.97
C ASP A 57 20.57 -1.96 -5.53
N GLY A 58 20.60 -2.87 -6.52
CA GLY A 58 20.49 -4.31 -6.26
C GLY A 58 21.63 -4.88 -5.39
N ASP A 59 22.83 -4.32 -5.46
CA ASP A 59 23.96 -4.77 -4.62
C ASP A 59 23.77 -4.34 -3.17
N ALA A 60 23.31 -3.10 -2.92
CA ALA A 60 22.97 -2.64 -1.59
C ALA A 60 21.81 -3.44 -1.00
N VAL A 61 20.74 -3.69 -1.78
CA VAL A 61 19.60 -4.51 -1.35
C VAL A 61 20.04 -5.92 -1.02
N ARG A 62 20.85 -6.57 -1.87
CA ARG A 62 21.37 -7.92 -1.64
C ARG A 62 22.21 -7.98 -0.36
N ALA A 63 23.10 -7.02 -0.15
CA ALA A 63 23.90 -6.94 1.06
C ALA A 63 23.04 -6.73 2.31
N ALA A 64 22.05 -5.83 2.21
CA ALA A 64 21.11 -5.53 3.30
C ALA A 64 20.21 -6.73 3.66
N LEU A 65 19.91 -7.62 2.72
CA LEU A 65 19.07 -8.79 2.95
C LEU A 65 19.86 -10.08 3.29
N ALA A 66 21.19 -10.01 3.35
CA ALA A 66 22.00 -11.19 3.69
C ALA A 66 21.61 -11.77 5.07
N GLY A 67 21.25 -13.07 5.07
CA GLY A 67 20.83 -13.81 6.26
C GLY A 67 19.37 -13.55 6.71
N VAL A 68 18.61 -12.75 5.98
CA VAL A 68 17.18 -12.54 6.21
C VAL A 68 16.38 -13.65 5.55
N GLU A 69 15.44 -14.24 6.29
CA GLU A 69 14.57 -15.29 5.74
C GLU A 69 13.25 -14.75 5.24
N THR A 70 12.69 -13.73 5.88
CA THR A 70 11.41 -13.10 5.53
C THR A 70 11.58 -11.61 5.30
N ALA A 71 11.06 -11.10 4.20
CA ALA A 71 11.05 -9.68 3.92
C ALA A 71 9.63 -9.19 3.64
N PHE A 72 9.32 -7.97 4.11
CA PHE A 72 8.12 -7.24 3.75
C PHE A 72 8.47 -6.09 2.81
N MET A 73 7.92 -6.14 1.63
CA MET A 73 8.12 -5.14 0.59
C MET A 73 6.89 -4.26 0.48
N VAL A 74 7.01 -3.01 0.93
CA VAL A 74 6.09 -1.93 0.57
C VAL A 74 6.58 -1.35 -0.75
N SER A 75 5.68 -1.04 -1.68
CA SER A 75 6.04 -0.47 -2.98
C SER A 75 6.86 0.81 -2.85
N ALA A 76 7.77 1.05 -3.81
CA ALA A 76 8.48 2.31 -3.92
C ALA A 76 7.51 3.47 -4.22
N SER A 77 7.95 4.70 -3.98
CA SER A 77 7.21 5.90 -4.40
C SER A 77 6.95 5.86 -5.91
N GLU A 78 5.86 6.48 -6.32
CA GLU A 78 5.51 6.62 -7.72
C GLU A 78 6.66 7.25 -8.52
N ALA A 79 7.05 6.59 -9.59
CA ALA A 79 8.11 7.01 -10.49
C ALA A 79 7.91 6.30 -11.84
N ALA A 80 8.41 6.91 -12.91
CA ALA A 80 8.28 6.35 -14.26
C ALA A 80 8.96 4.97 -14.41
N ASP A 81 9.99 4.70 -13.60
CA ASP A 81 10.77 3.46 -13.58
C ASP A 81 10.45 2.57 -12.36
N ARG A 82 9.32 2.85 -11.65
CA ARG A 82 8.97 2.15 -10.40
C ARG A 82 8.94 0.62 -10.57
N ALA A 83 8.32 0.14 -11.64
CA ALA A 83 8.27 -1.31 -11.91
C ALA A 83 9.68 -1.92 -12.04
N GLN A 84 10.62 -1.23 -12.70
CA GLN A 84 12.00 -1.69 -12.82
C GLN A 84 12.72 -1.70 -11.48
N GLN A 85 12.52 -0.68 -10.65
CA GLN A 85 13.07 -0.63 -9.30
C GLN A 85 12.57 -1.82 -8.45
N HIS A 86 11.28 -2.17 -8.57
CA HIS A 86 10.70 -3.33 -7.90
C HIS A 86 11.33 -4.64 -8.37
N VAL A 87 11.49 -4.82 -9.68
CA VAL A 87 12.15 -6.03 -10.24
C VAL A 87 13.58 -6.15 -9.71
N THR A 88 14.36 -5.07 -9.71
CA THR A 88 15.73 -5.05 -9.15
C THR A 88 15.72 -5.49 -7.68
N PHE A 89 14.79 -4.99 -6.86
CA PHE A 89 14.66 -5.40 -5.47
C PHE A 89 14.34 -6.89 -5.33
N VAL A 90 13.40 -7.42 -6.11
CA VAL A 90 12.97 -8.82 -6.07
C VAL A 90 14.10 -9.75 -6.44
N GLU A 91 14.85 -9.43 -7.51
CA GLU A 91 16.03 -10.20 -7.95
C GLU A 91 17.13 -10.21 -6.89
N ALA A 92 17.40 -9.05 -6.28
CA ALA A 92 18.37 -8.92 -5.20
C ALA A 92 17.95 -9.70 -3.94
N ALA A 93 16.67 -9.70 -3.59
CA ALA A 93 16.11 -10.45 -2.47
C ALA A 93 16.28 -11.97 -2.69
N ALA A 94 15.94 -12.47 -3.88
CA ALA A 94 16.14 -13.87 -4.24
C ALA A 94 17.64 -14.25 -4.20
N ALA A 95 18.53 -13.42 -4.76
CA ALA A 95 19.97 -13.62 -4.74
C ALA A 95 20.58 -13.56 -3.32
N ALA A 96 19.97 -12.83 -2.38
CA ALA A 96 20.37 -12.78 -0.98
C ALA A 96 19.92 -14.02 -0.19
N GLY A 97 19.05 -14.86 -0.76
CA GLY A 97 18.54 -16.07 -0.12
C GLY A 97 17.30 -15.85 0.75
N VAL A 98 16.56 -14.74 0.54
CA VAL A 98 15.23 -14.54 1.14
C VAL A 98 14.34 -15.71 0.73
N ARG A 99 13.67 -16.32 1.72
CA ARG A 99 12.82 -17.50 1.47
C ARG A 99 11.37 -17.14 1.28
N HIS A 100 10.89 -16.05 1.90
CA HIS A 100 9.52 -15.62 1.81
C HIS A 100 9.44 -14.10 1.66
N LEU A 101 8.80 -13.63 0.59
CA LEU A 101 8.54 -12.22 0.35
C LEU A 101 7.05 -11.93 0.52
N VAL A 102 6.69 -11.13 1.52
CA VAL A 102 5.36 -10.57 1.68
C VAL A 102 5.34 -9.22 0.97
N TYR A 103 4.47 -9.06 0.01
CA TYR A 103 4.39 -7.85 -0.81
C TYR A 103 3.07 -7.12 -0.61
N LEU A 104 3.15 -5.84 -0.26
CA LEU A 104 2.01 -4.93 -0.26
C LEU A 104 1.73 -4.53 -1.70
N SER A 105 0.80 -5.26 -2.30
CA SER A 105 0.32 -5.09 -3.66
C SER A 105 -0.92 -4.21 -3.68
N PHE A 106 -1.66 -4.17 -4.79
CA PHE A 106 -2.83 -3.34 -4.94
C PHE A 106 -4.03 -4.13 -5.49
N GLN A 107 -5.25 -3.83 -5.02
CA GLN A 107 -6.50 -4.40 -5.52
C GLN A 107 -6.60 -4.18 -7.03
N GLY A 108 -6.97 -5.21 -7.77
CA GLY A 108 -7.04 -5.12 -9.23
C GLY A 108 -5.67 -5.11 -9.94
N ALA A 109 -4.56 -5.45 -9.26
CA ALA A 109 -3.24 -5.56 -9.89
C ALA A 109 -3.31 -6.47 -11.13
N SER A 110 -3.22 -5.86 -12.31
CA SER A 110 -3.27 -6.49 -13.64
C SER A 110 -2.51 -5.61 -14.62
N ARG A 111 -1.87 -6.21 -15.62
CA ARG A 111 -1.23 -5.45 -16.72
C ARG A 111 -2.23 -4.62 -17.53
N GLU A 112 -3.50 -5.01 -17.48
CA GLU A 112 -4.60 -4.39 -18.21
C GLU A 112 -5.45 -3.46 -17.34
N SER A 113 -5.10 -3.29 -16.04
CA SER A 113 -5.85 -2.41 -15.13
C SER A 113 -6.01 -1.00 -15.71
N THR A 114 -7.18 -0.43 -15.55
CA THR A 114 -7.43 0.98 -15.87
C THR A 114 -6.56 1.88 -15.01
N PHE A 115 -6.39 1.54 -13.72
CA PHE A 115 -5.46 2.22 -12.82
C PHE A 115 -4.02 1.93 -13.22
N THR A 116 -3.34 2.93 -13.77
CA THR A 116 -2.01 2.72 -14.37
C THR A 116 -0.96 2.25 -13.37
N PHE A 117 -1.04 2.69 -12.10
CA PHE A 117 -0.11 2.26 -11.06
C PHE A 117 -0.35 0.81 -10.59
N ALA A 118 -1.55 0.27 -10.76
CA ALA A 118 -1.82 -1.15 -10.50
C ALA A 118 -1.08 -2.08 -11.48
N ARG A 119 -0.71 -1.58 -12.66
CA ARG A 119 0.10 -2.32 -13.64
C ARG A 119 1.51 -2.60 -13.12
N ASP A 120 2.12 -1.66 -12.39
CA ASP A 120 3.42 -1.86 -11.74
C ASP A 120 3.35 -2.96 -10.68
N HIS A 121 2.23 -3.01 -9.93
CA HIS A 121 2.00 -4.08 -8.97
C HIS A 121 1.89 -5.44 -9.65
N ALA A 122 1.23 -5.53 -10.80
CA ALA A 122 1.15 -6.75 -11.58
C ALA A 122 2.53 -7.24 -12.02
N VAL A 123 3.37 -6.34 -12.58
CA VAL A 123 4.76 -6.64 -12.97
C VAL A 123 5.55 -7.16 -11.77
N THR A 124 5.38 -6.52 -10.61
CA THR A 124 6.07 -6.91 -9.37
C THR A 124 5.63 -8.29 -8.88
N GLU A 125 4.32 -8.57 -8.86
CA GLU A 125 3.78 -9.89 -8.49
C GLU A 125 4.30 -10.99 -9.41
N GLU A 126 4.38 -10.73 -10.73
CA GLU A 126 4.94 -11.66 -11.70
C GLU A 126 6.43 -11.94 -11.43
N ALA A 127 7.23 -10.90 -11.17
CA ALA A 127 8.64 -11.05 -10.82
C ALA A 127 8.81 -11.85 -9.54
N ILE A 128 8.01 -11.60 -8.51
CA ILE A 128 8.04 -12.35 -7.26
C ILE A 128 7.67 -13.82 -7.48
N ARG A 129 6.62 -14.13 -8.25
CA ARG A 129 6.27 -15.53 -8.59
C ARG A 129 7.37 -16.24 -9.35
N ALA A 130 8.07 -15.53 -10.23
CA ALA A 130 9.17 -16.09 -11.03
C ALA A 130 10.47 -16.27 -10.23
N SER A 131 10.64 -15.61 -9.08
CA SER A 131 11.88 -15.59 -8.29
C SER A 131 12.21 -16.91 -7.58
N GLY A 132 11.23 -17.81 -7.44
CA GLY A 132 11.37 -19.06 -6.67
C GLY A 132 11.20 -18.88 -5.14
N MET A 133 11.07 -17.65 -4.63
CA MET A 133 10.73 -17.42 -3.22
C MET A 133 9.28 -17.84 -2.93
N ALA A 134 8.99 -18.27 -1.70
CA ALA A 134 7.63 -18.28 -1.22
C ALA A 134 7.11 -16.82 -1.15
N TRP A 135 5.82 -16.64 -1.38
CA TRP A 135 5.26 -15.29 -1.42
C TRP A 135 3.89 -15.21 -0.76
N THR A 136 3.53 -14.01 -0.32
CA THR A 136 2.17 -13.63 0.08
C THR A 136 1.90 -12.24 -0.46
N PHE A 137 0.78 -12.04 -1.15
CA PHE A 137 0.36 -10.73 -1.63
C PHE A 137 -0.76 -10.19 -0.76
N LEU A 138 -0.57 -8.97 -0.28
CA LEU A 138 -1.59 -8.18 0.39
C LEU A 138 -2.01 -7.07 -0.58
N ARG A 139 -3.08 -7.29 -1.31
CA ARG A 139 -3.63 -6.33 -2.26
C ARG A 139 -4.52 -5.36 -1.51
N ASP A 140 -3.99 -4.21 -1.13
CA ASP A 140 -4.78 -3.16 -0.48
C ASP A 140 -5.62 -2.37 -1.49
N SER A 141 -6.71 -1.78 -1.01
CA SER A 141 -7.51 -0.80 -1.74
C SER A 141 -6.99 0.61 -1.46
N PHE A 142 -7.63 1.65 -2.00
CA PHE A 142 -7.31 3.03 -1.68
C PHE A 142 -7.47 3.32 -0.18
N TYR A 143 -6.59 4.17 0.36
CA TYR A 143 -6.54 4.40 1.80
C TYR A 143 -7.65 5.33 2.29
N ALA A 144 -8.44 4.85 3.24
CA ALA A 144 -9.47 5.62 3.93
C ALA A 144 -8.90 6.91 4.57
N ASP A 145 -7.70 6.80 5.16
CA ASP A 145 -6.96 7.92 5.78
C ASP A 145 -6.62 9.04 4.78
N PHE A 146 -6.58 8.74 3.49
CA PHE A 146 -6.23 9.70 2.46
C PHE A 146 -7.45 10.42 1.86
N MET A 147 -8.67 9.96 2.12
CA MET A 147 -9.87 10.53 1.51
C MET A 147 -10.05 12.03 1.78
N PRO A 148 -9.75 12.57 2.97
CA PRO A 148 -9.77 14.02 3.18
C PRO A 148 -8.79 14.80 2.29
N GLY A 149 -7.68 14.18 1.88
CA GLY A 149 -6.69 14.78 0.98
C GLY A 149 -7.16 14.95 -0.46
N LEU A 150 -8.29 14.36 -0.85
CA LEU A 150 -8.91 14.57 -2.16
C LEU A 150 -9.71 15.88 -2.24
N VAL A 151 -10.01 16.49 -1.09
CA VAL A 151 -10.83 17.72 -1.02
C VAL A 151 -9.98 18.93 -1.32
N GLY A 152 -10.33 19.65 -2.37
CA GLY A 152 -9.71 20.94 -2.69
C GLY A 152 -9.99 22.01 -1.64
N ASP A 153 -9.28 23.14 -1.72
CA ASP A 153 -9.49 24.29 -0.81
C ASP A 153 -10.93 24.83 -0.87
N ASP A 154 -11.59 24.64 -2.00
CA ASP A 154 -12.99 25.02 -2.24
C ASP A 154 -14.04 24.00 -1.76
N GLY A 155 -13.62 22.93 -1.08
CA GLY A 155 -14.51 21.90 -0.57
C GLY A 155 -14.94 20.86 -1.60
N ILE A 156 -14.28 20.77 -2.76
CA ILE A 156 -14.72 19.87 -3.85
C ILE A 156 -13.73 18.74 -4.06
N ILE A 157 -14.25 17.51 -4.09
CA ILE A 157 -13.56 16.33 -4.65
C ILE A 157 -13.86 16.30 -6.15
N ARG A 158 -12.83 16.28 -7.00
CA ARG A 158 -12.96 16.31 -8.46
C ARG A 158 -12.33 15.10 -9.13
N GLY A 159 -13.02 14.55 -10.10
CA GLY A 159 -12.48 13.50 -10.97
C GLY A 159 -13.54 12.75 -11.74
N PRO A 160 -13.15 12.02 -12.79
CA PRO A 160 -14.06 11.29 -13.68
C PRO A 160 -14.42 9.90 -13.08
N GLY A 161 -15.03 9.88 -11.91
CA GLY A 161 -15.39 8.67 -11.19
C GLY A 161 -16.85 8.23 -11.37
N GLY A 162 -17.69 9.12 -11.92
CA GLY A 162 -19.11 8.83 -12.13
C GLY A 162 -19.82 8.34 -10.87
N ASP A 163 -20.62 7.30 -11.04
CA ASP A 163 -21.31 6.59 -9.96
C ASP A 163 -20.52 5.37 -9.45
N GLY A 164 -19.24 5.24 -9.84
CA GLY A 164 -18.36 4.15 -9.42
C GLY A 164 -18.18 4.08 -7.92
N ARG A 165 -17.81 2.89 -7.43
CA ARG A 165 -17.65 2.63 -5.99
C ARG A 165 -16.27 2.08 -5.68
N VAL A 166 -15.77 2.39 -4.49
CA VAL A 166 -14.46 1.95 -4.00
C VAL A 166 -14.55 1.50 -2.54
N ALA A 167 -13.99 0.34 -2.24
CA ALA A 167 -13.94 -0.21 -0.89
C ALA A 167 -12.67 0.26 -0.16
N VAL A 168 -12.61 1.56 0.19
CA VAL A 168 -11.45 2.17 0.87
C VAL A 168 -11.11 1.47 2.17
N VAL A 169 -9.82 1.26 2.45
CA VAL A 169 -9.32 0.51 3.61
C VAL A 169 -8.50 1.38 4.56
N ALA A 170 -8.65 1.17 5.86
CA ALA A 170 -7.86 1.87 6.87
C ALA A 170 -6.39 1.43 6.85
N GLN A 171 -5.47 2.37 6.97
CA GLN A 171 -4.04 2.06 7.02
C GLN A 171 -3.67 1.21 8.24
N ASP A 172 -4.39 1.33 9.34
CA ASP A 172 -4.19 0.51 10.53
C ASP A 172 -4.62 -0.94 10.29
N ASP A 173 -5.74 -1.18 9.60
CA ASP A 173 -6.18 -2.53 9.22
C ASP A 173 -5.16 -3.22 8.30
N ILE A 174 -4.60 -2.49 7.33
CA ILE A 174 -3.52 -3.00 6.47
C ILE A 174 -2.30 -3.40 7.32
N ALA A 175 -1.94 -2.55 8.28
CA ALA A 175 -0.78 -2.80 9.13
C ALA A 175 -1.00 -3.99 10.08
N ASP A 176 -2.22 -4.17 10.60
CA ASP A 176 -2.59 -5.32 11.43
C ASP A 176 -2.56 -6.61 10.61
N ALA A 177 -3.14 -6.61 9.40
CA ALA A 177 -3.11 -7.74 8.49
C ALA A 177 -1.68 -8.13 8.08
N ALA A 178 -0.84 -7.13 7.72
CA ALA A 178 0.55 -7.37 7.37
C ALA A 178 1.35 -7.92 8.56
N ALA A 179 1.16 -7.38 9.76
CA ALA A 179 1.82 -7.89 10.96
C ALA A 179 1.39 -9.33 11.28
N ALA A 180 0.10 -9.66 11.14
CA ALA A 180 -0.39 -11.02 11.34
C ALA A 180 0.28 -12.02 10.39
N VAL A 181 0.36 -11.68 9.10
CA VAL A 181 1.04 -12.51 8.08
C VAL A 181 2.54 -12.65 8.38
N LEU A 182 3.22 -11.58 8.79
CA LEU A 182 4.66 -11.59 9.08
C LEU A 182 5.03 -12.34 10.36
N LEU A 183 4.09 -12.54 11.28
CA LEU A 183 4.30 -13.35 12.48
C LEU A 183 4.27 -14.86 12.19
N ASP A 184 3.57 -15.32 11.16
CA ASP A 184 3.55 -16.70 10.68
C ASP A 184 3.52 -16.77 9.15
N PRO A 185 4.57 -16.33 8.45
CA PRO A 185 4.55 -16.22 6.99
C PRO A 185 4.33 -17.57 6.30
N ALA A 186 4.74 -18.68 6.92
CA ALA A 186 4.59 -19.99 6.33
C ALA A 186 3.12 -20.41 6.17
N ALA A 187 2.24 -20.01 7.07
CA ALA A 187 0.81 -20.29 6.99
C ALA A 187 0.12 -19.57 5.82
N HIS A 188 0.75 -18.51 5.31
CA HIS A 188 0.21 -17.64 4.26
C HIS A 188 0.92 -17.80 2.91
N ALA A 189 1.84 -18.77 2.78
CA ALA A 189 2.61 -18.99 1.56
C ALA A 189 1.71 -19.31 0.35
N GLY A 190 1.94 -18.61 -0.77
CA GLY A 190 1.16 -18.76 -2.01
C GLY A 190 -0.24 -18.16 -1.95
N ARG A 191 -0.54 -17.33 -0.94
CA ARG A 191 -1.85 -16.70 -0.77
C ARG A 191 -1.85 -15.26 -1.27
N THR A 192 -2.99 -14.86 -1.81
CA THR A 192 -3.32 -13.46 -2.11
C THR A 192 -4.52 -13.09 -1.26
N TYR A 193 -4.42 -11.99 -0.54
CA TYR A 193 -5.50 -11.39 0.25
C TYR A 193 -5.83 -10.03 -0.34
N THR A 194 -7.11 -9.68 -0.39
CA THR A 194 -7.56 -8.36 -0.84
C THR A 194 -8.07 -7.59 0.38
N LEU A 195 -7.32 -6.58 0.79
CA LEU A 195 -7.61 -5.81 1.98
C LEU A 195 -8.52 -4.63 1.64
N THR A 196 -9.77 -4.69 2.07
CA THR A 196 -10.79 -3.66 1.80
C THR A 196 -11.43 -3.20 3.10
N GLY A 197 -12.03 -2.02 3.06
CA GLY A 197 -12.99 -1.61 4.10
C GLY A 197 -14.28 -2.41 4.02
N PRO A 198 -15.22 -2.18 4.96
CA PRO A 198 -16.44 -2.98 5.10
C PRO A 198 -17.52 -2.63 4.08
N ALA A 199 -17.35 -1.57 3.28
CA ALA A 199 -18.33 -1.11 2.29
C ALA A 199 -17.65 -0.45 1.09
N ALA A 200 -18.22 -0.65 -0.09
CA ALA A 200 -17.87 0.10 -1.29
C ALA A 200 -18.67 1.41 -1.34
N LEU A 201 -17.97 2.54 -1.34
CA LEU A 201 -18.53 3.89 -1.28
C LEU A 201 -18.35 4.61 -2.62
N SER A 202 -19.37 5.38 -3.04
CA SER A 202 -19.22 6.34 -4.13
C SER A 202 -18.48 7.60 -3.66
N PHE A 203 -17.94 8.40 -4.60
CA PHE A 203 -17.30 9.66 -4.23
C PHE A 203 -18.29 10.67 -3.57
N ASN A 204 -19.58 10.60 -3.89
CA ASN A 204 -20.61 11.38 -3.18
C ASN A 204 -20.75 10.96 -1.71
N GLU A 205 -20.76 9.65 -1.43
CA GLU A 205 -20.81 9.14 -0.06
C GLU A 205 -19.52 9.46 0.71
N ILE A 206 -18.35 9.35 0.05
CA ILE A 206 -17.06 9.76 0.64
C ILE A 206 -17.07 11.26 0.98
N ALA A 207 -17.52 12.11 0.05
CA ALA A 207 -17.62 13.55 0.27
C ALA A 207 -18.50 13.89 1.47
N ALA A 208 -19.67 13.23 1.59
CA ALA A 208 -20.57 13.42 2.73
C ALA A 208 -19.90 13.03 4.05
N ILE A 209 -19.20 11.87 4.11
CA ILE A 209 -18.51 11.39 5.32
C ILE A 209 -17.36 12.33 5.70
N VAL A 210 -16.56 12.78 4.72
CA VAL A 210 -15.47 13.74 4.96
C VAL A 210 -16.00 15.09 5.42
N GLY A 211 -17.12 15.55 4.84
CA GLY A 211 -17.80 16.79 5.24
C GLY A 211 -18.25 16.73 6.71
N GLU A 212 -18.93 15.65 7.11
CA GLU A 212 -19.34 15.43 8.50
C GLU A 212 -18.14 15.44 9.46
N ALA A 213 -17.07 14.69 9.13
CA ALA A 213 -15.89 14.57 9.98
C ALA A 213 -15.11 15.88 10.12
N SER A 214 -15.06 16.70 9.05
CA SER A 214 -14.32 17.96 9.03
C SER A 214 -15.13 19.20 9.43
N GLY A 215 -16.45 19.08 9.52
CA GLY A 215 -17.36 20.22 9.75
C GLY A 215 -17.40 21.21 8.57
N ARG A 216 -17.03 20.79 7.36
CA ARG A 216 -17.01 21.59 6.13
C ARG A 216 -18.08 21.10 5.17
N ASP A 217 -18.56 21.99 4.30
CA ASP A 217 -19.34 21.59 3.15
C ASP A 217 -18.39 20.93 2.12
N VAL A 218 -18.58 19.64 1.88
CA VAL A 218 -17.81 18.87 0.90
C VAL A 218 -18.74 18.22 -0.10
N CYS A 219 -18.44 18.35 -1.39
CA CYS A 219 -19.19 17.69 -2.45
C CYS A 219 -18.25 17.03 -3.48
N TYR A 220 -18.81 16.14 -4.28
CA TYR A 220 -18.12 15.53 -5.41
C TYR A 220 -18.62 16.16 -6.71
N VAL A 221 -17.70 16.46 -7.62
CA VAL A 221 -17.98 16.91 -8.99
C VAL A 221 -17.38 15.88 -9.96
N ASP A 222 -18.25 15.26 -10.74
CA ASP A 222 -17.83 14.35 -11.81
C ASP A 222 -17.30 15.18 -12.98
N GLU A 223 -16.05 14.96 -13.32
CA GLU A 223 -15.35 15.64 -14.41
C GLU A 223 -15.32 14.76 -15.66
N THR A 224 -15.40 15.37 -16.83
CA THR A 224 -14.95 14.75 -18.07
C THR A 224 -13.43 14.57 -18.02
N LEU A 225 -12.88 13.70 -18.91
CA LEU A 225 -11.43 13.52 -18.99
C LEU A 225 -10.66 14.80 -19.31
N ASP A 226 -11.23 15.70 -20.11
CA ASP A 226 -10.60 16.96 -20.48
C ASP A 226 -10.63 17.95 -19.31
N GLU A 227 -11.74 18.02 -18.57
CA GLU A 227 -11.83 18.81 -17.33
C GLU A 227 -10.87 18.29 -16.27
N ALA A 228 -10.75 16.95 -16.12
CA ALA A 228 -9.83 16.32 -15.20
C ALA A 228 -8.35 16.62 -15.52
N ARG A 229 -7.98 16.73 -16.79
CA ARG A 229 -6.64 17.19 -17.19
C ARG A 229 -6.45 18.67 -16.90
N ALA A 230 -7.45 19.50 -17.22
CA ALA A 230 -7.40 20.93 -16.99
C ALA A 230 -7.29 21.29 -15.51
N SER A 231 -8.05 20.62 -14.63
CA SER A 231 -8.05 20.88 -13.18
C SER A 231 -6.69 20.51 -12.53
N ARG A 232 -5.93 19.61 -13.14
CA ARG A 232 -4.60 19.17 -12.66
C ARG A 232 -3.43 19.87 -13.33
N ALA A 233 -3.65 20.68 -14.35
CA ALA A 233 -2.58 21.36 -15.09
C ALA A 233 -1.71 22.28 -14.20
N GLY A 234 -2.30 22.85 -13.15
CA GLY A 234 -1.61 23.75 -12.20
C GLY A 234 -0.59 23.07 -11.30
N TYR A 235 -0.60 21.73 -11.19
CA TYR A 235 0.37 21.00 -10.34
C TYR A 235 1.76 20.87 -10.98
N GLY A 236 1.91 21.10 -12.29
CA GLY A 236 3.21 21.00 -12.98
C GLY A 236 3.79 19.58 -12.99
N ALA A 237 2.96 18.57 -12.77
CA ALA A 237 3.37 17.18 -12.77
C ALA A 237 3.56 16.65 -14.21
N PRO A 238 4.43 15.65 -14.43
CA PRO A 238 4.59 15.03 -15.75
C PRO A 238 3.33 14.27 -16.18
N ASP A 239 3.16 14.11 -17.49
CA ASP A 239 1.95 13.52 -18.09
C ASP A 239 1.59 12.12 -17.53
N TRP A 240 2.60 11.28 -17.27
CA TRP A 240 2.38 9.93 -16.73
C TRP A 240 1.78 9.96 -15.32
N GLU A 241 2.17 10.95 -14.50
CA GLU A 241 1.69 11.11 -13.13
C GLU A 241 0.26 11.65 -13.13
N VAL A 242 -0.02 12.67 -13.96
CA VAL A 242 -1.38 13.19 -14.17
C VAL A 242 -2.31 12.07 -14.70
N ALA A 243 -1.84 11.27 -15.66
CA ALA A 243 -2.58 10.11 -16.15
C ALA A 243 -2.84 9.10 -15.03
N GLY A 244 -1.87 8.86 -14.15
CA GLY A 244 -2.03 8.04 -12.96
C GLY A 244 -3.14 8.53 -12.04
N TRP A 245 -3.12 9.81 -11.68
CA TRP A 245 -4.14 10.42 -10.82
C TRP A 245 -5.54 10.36 -11.43
N ILE A 246 -5.68 10.62 -12.73
CA ILE A 246 -6.96 10.51 -13.43
C ILE A 246 -7.43 9.05 -13.48
N SER A 247 -6.50 8.12 -13.72
CA SER A 247 -6.82 6.70 -13.80
C SER A 247 -7.34 6.09 -12.49
N THR A 248 -7.05 6.70 -11.34
CA THR A 248 -7.66 6.35 -10.07
C THR A 248 -9.19 6.43 -10.15
N TYR A 249 -9.70 7.54 -10.67
CA TYR A 249 -11.15 7.77 -10.78
C TYR A 249 -11.79 6.93 -11.87
N THR A 250 -11.14 6.82 -13.03
CA THR A 250 -11.71 6.02 -14.14
C THR A 250 -11.72 4.52 -13.82
N ALA A 251 -10.79 4.01 -13.02
CA ALA A 251 -10.82 2.64 -12.54
C ALA A 251 -11.97 2.41 -11.55
N VAL A 252 -12.25 3.39 -10.69
CA VAL A 252 -13.43 3.36 -9.82
C VAL A 252 -14.71 3.38 -10.65
N ALA A 253 -14.80 4.25 -11.68
CA ALA A 253 -15.93 4.29 -12.60
C ALA A 253 -16.12 2.95 -13.34
N ALA A 254 -15.03 2.26 -13.67
CA ALA A 254 -15.05 0.93 -14.29
C ALA A 254 -15.42 -0.21 -13.31
N GLY A 255 -15.55 0.08 -12.01
CA GLY A 255 -15.89 -0.91 -10.97
C GLY A 255 -14.74 -1.80 -10.53
N GLU A 256 -13.49 -1.49 -10.90
CA GLU A 256 -12.32 -2.33 -10.59
C GLU A 256 -12.03 -2.42 -9.08
N HIS A 257 -12.57 -1.50 -8.26
CA HIS A 257 -12.29 -1.39 -6.81
C HIS A 257 -13.54 -1.50 -5.94
N ALA A 258 -14.65 -2.00 -6.50
CA ALA A 258 -15.94 -2.12 -5.79
C ALA A 258 -16.07 -3.39 -4.95
N GLU A 259 -15.20 -4.40 -5.18
CA GLU A 259 -15.24 -5.64 -4.41
C GLU A 259 -14.92 -5.37 -2.92
N VAL A 260 -15.76 -5.93 -2.04
CA VAL A 260 -15.58 -5.94 -0.59
C VAL A 260 -15.26 -7.37 -0.17
N THR A 261 -14.21 -7.56 0.62
CA THR A 261 -13.78 -8.88 1.11
C THR A 261 -13.80 -8.95 2.64
N GLY A 262 -13.73 -10.17 3.17
CA GLY A 262 -13.56 -10.44 4.60
C GLY A 262 -12.10 -10.67 5.02
N ASP A 263 -11.12 -10.38 4.16
CA ASP A 263 -9.72 -10.75 4.41
C ASP A 263 -9.08 -9.99 5.57
N VAL A 264 -9.49 -8.74 5.82
CA VAL A 264 -9.05 -8.00 7.02
C VAL A 264 -9.46 -8.75 8.27
N GLU A 265 -10.74 -9.09 8.42
CA GLU A 265 -11.24 -9.80 9.60
C GLU A 265 -10.63 -11.21 9.74
N ALA A 266 -10.47 -11.91 8.61
CA ALA A 266 -9.86 -13.25 8.61
C ALA A 266 -8.39 -13.25 9.07
N LEU A 267 -7.63 -12.20 8.80
CA LEU A 267 -6.22 -12.08 9.18
C LEU A 267 -6.05 -11.48 10.57
N THR A 268 -6.89 -10.52 10.97
CA THR A 268 -6.69 -9.72 12.18
C THR A 268 -7.55 -10.18 13.36
N GLY A 269 -8.68 -10.83 13.08
CA GLY A 269 -9.68 -11.20 14.08
C GLY A 269 -10.62 -10.06 14.48
N HIS A 270 -10.53 -8.89 13.85
CA HIS A 270 -11.47 -7.78 14.01
C HIS A 270 -12.03 -7.35 12.64
N PRO A 271 -13.25 -6.81 12.58
CA PRO A 271 -13.83 -6.33 11.34
C PRO A 271 -13.02 -5.16 10.77
N ALA A 272 -13.09 -4.97 9.45
CA ALA A 272 -12.48 -3.82 8.79
C ALA A 272 -13.12 -2.51 9.28
N THR A 273 -12.29 -1.48 9.48
CA THR A 273 -12.68 -0.19 10.05
C THR A 273 -13.44 0.66 9.03
N PRO A 274 -14.68 1.11 9.32
CA PRO A 274 -15.43 2.00 8.44
C PRO A 274 -14.76 3.37 8.26
N LEU A 275 -14.91 4.00 7.08
CA LEU A 275 -14.35 5.34 6.81
C LEU A 275 -14.73 6.37 7.89
N ARG A 276 -15.96 6.34 8.41
CA ARG A 276 -16.40 7.26 9.49
C ARG A 276 -15.57 7.12 10.76
N GLU A 277 -15.17 5.90 11.11
CA GLU A 277 -14.36 5.64 12.30
C GLU A 277 -12.91 6.07 12.07
N VAL A 278 -12.37 5.84 10.86
CA VAL A 278 -11.02 6.30 10.48
C VAL A 278 -10.88 7.82 10.60
N LEU A 279 -11.95 8.55 10.25
CA LEU A 279 -11.95 10.01 10.26
C LEU A 279 -12.48 10.62 11.56
N ALA A 280 -12.91 9.81 12.52
CA ALA A 280 -13.33 10.31 13.82
C ALA A 280 -12.16 10.99 14.56
N PRO A 281 -12.39 12.12 15.25
CA PRO A 281 -11.33 12.72 16.09
C PRO A 281 -10.84 11.71 17.11
N ALA A 282 -9.52 11.64 17.28
CA ALA A 282 -8.95 10.85 18.36
C ALA A 282 -9.50 11.34 19.70
N GLY A 283 -10.26 10.50 20.41
CA GLY A 283 -10.87 10.80 21.68
C GLY A 283 -9.86 11.08 22.81
#